data_6bf23522e3e1416a751e46b5a8866de9
#
_entry.id   6bf23522e3e1416a751e46b5a8866de9
#
_cell.length_a   1.000
_cell.length_b   1.000
_cell.length_c   1.000
_cell.angle_alpha   90.00
_cell.angle_beta   90.00
_cell.angle_gamma   90.00
#
_symmetry.space_group_name_H-M   'P 1'
#
loop_
_entity.id
_entity.type
_entity.pdbx_description
1 polymer ?
#
loop_
_entity_poly.entity_id
_entity_poly.type
_entity_poly.pdbx_seq_one_letter_code
_entity_poly.pdbx_strand_id
1 'polypeptide(L)'
;MPFIDLQTNLPASLFTDDFLTRFCSAAAAALGKPENRMNLVVSPGLRMLIAGSSSPCVMVAVSAISVTDTAEKNKEHSAKIFEFLTKELNLSDDRIVIQFHELQPHQVGKKGTVMSFL
;
A
#
# COMPACT_ATOMS: atom_id res chain seq x y z
N MET A 1 7.84 -3.02 10.27
CA MET A 1 8.24 -2.57 8.91
C MET A 1 7.10 -2.84 7.93
N PRO A 2 6.21 -1.92 7.69
CA PRO A 2 5.23 -2.11 6.61
C PRO A 2 5.85 -1.91 5.23
N PHE A 3 5.41 -2.73 4.29
CA PHE A 3 5.75 -2.63 2.88
C PHE A 3 4.47 -2.36 2.10
N ILE A 4 4.47 -1.34 1.28
CA ILE A 4 3.33 -0.99 0.44
C ILE A 4 3.79 -0.91 -1.01
N ASP A 5 3.16 -1.70 -1.85
CA ASP A 5 3.42 -1.76 -3.29
C ASP A 5 2.14 -1.36 -4.01
N LEU A 6 2.17 -0.22 -4.69
CA LEU A 6 1.05 0.29 -5.46
C LEU A 6 1.34 0.12 -6.95
N GLN A 7 0.48 -0.62 -7.63
CA GLN A 7 0.54 -0.81 -9.07
C GLN A 7 -0.66 -0.15 -9.72
N THR A 8 -0.44 0.52 -10.85
CA THR A 8 -1.52 1.23 -11.52
C THR A 8 -1.26 1.35 -13.02
N ASN A 9 -2.34 1.46 -13.79
CA ASN A 9 -2.25 1.79 -15.22
C ASN A 9 -2.37 3.29 -15.48
N LEU A 10 -2.52 4.11 -14.43
CA LEU A 10 -2.48 5.55 -14.55
C LEU A 10 -1.08 6.03 -14.93
N PRO A 11 -0.96 7.20 -15.57
CA PRO A 11 0.35 7.68 -16.07
C PRO A 11 1.27 8.13 -14.93
N ALA A 12 2.58 8.01 -15.18
CA ALA A 12 3.61 8.37 -14.20
C ALA A 12 3.53 9.83 -13.73
N SER A 13 3.02 10.73 -14.56
CA SER A 13 2.90 12.14 -14.22
C SER A 13 2.02 12.42 -13.00
N LEU A 14 1.14 11.50 -12.63
CA LEU A 14 0.30 11.64 -11.42
C LEU A 14 1.03 11.26 -10.14
N PHE A 15 2.16 10.58 -10.24
CA PHE A 15 2.85 10.01 -9.08
C PHE A 15 4.20 10.69 -8.87
N THR A 16 4.10 11.94 -8.42
CA THR A 16 5.27 12.78 -8.11
C THR A 16 5.82 12.41 -6.73
N ASP A 17 6.98 13.00 -6.38
CA ASP A 17 7.54 12.87 -5.04
C ASP A 17 6.57 13.39 -3.98
N ASP A 18 5.79 14.42 -4.31
CA ASP A 18 4.76 14.95 -3.42
C ASP A 18 3.67 13.90 -3.16
N PHE A 19 3.22 13.21 -4.21
CA PHE A 19 2.26 12.11 -4.04
C PHE A 19 2.84 11.03 -3.12
N LEU A 20 4.09 10.61 -3.34
CA LEU A 20 4.74 9.59 -2.50
C LEU A 20 4.74 10.01 -1.03
N THR A 21 5.08 11.26 -0.75
CA THR A 21 5.13 11.78 0.61
C THR A 21 3.75 11.77 1.25
N ARG A 22 2.72 12.22 0.53
CA ARG A 22 1.35 12.24 1.05
C ARG A 22 0.78 10.84 1.22
N PHE A 23 1.07 9.94 0.30
CA PHE A 23 0.63 8.54 0.42
C PHE A 23 1.32 7.84 1.59
N CYS A 24 2.61 8.08 1.77
CA CYS A 24 3.34 7.54 2.92
C CYS A 24 2.73 8.02 4.24
N SER A 25 2.42 9.30 4.34
CA SER A 25 1.80 9.88 5.52
C SER A 25 0.43 9.26 5.80
N ALA A 26 -0.42 9.14 4.78
CA ALA A 26 -1.75 8.55 4.90
C ALA A 26 -1.69 7.07 5.28
N ALA A 27 -0.80 6.32 4.65
CA ALA A 27 -0.63 4.89 4.92
C ALA A 27 -0.06 4.65 6.33
N ALA A 28 0.91 5.44 6.75
CA ALA A 28 1.48 5.36 8.09
C ALA A 28 0.40 5.62 9.15
N ALA A 29 -0.42 6.65 8.95
CA ALA A 29 -1.53 6.94 9.85
C ALA A 29 -2.55 5.80 9.87
N ALA A 30 -2.88 5.25 8.69
CA ALA A 30 -3.83 4.14 8.58
C ALA A 30 -3.34 2.90 9.34
N LEU A 31 -2.05 2.60 9.27
CA LEU A 31 -1.47 1.41 9.89
C LEU A 31 -0.99 1.64 11.32
N GLY A 32 -1.02 2.89 11.81
CA GLY A 32 -0.53 3.22 13.14
C GLY A 32 0.97 3.06 13.30
N LYS A 33 1.73 3.38 12.25
CA LYS A 33 3.20 3.26 12.25
C LYS A 33 3.83 4.60 11.90
N PRO A 34 5.07 4.86 12.39
CA PRO A 34 5.76 6.09 12.01
C PRO A 34 6.21 6.05 10.55
N GLU A 35 6.22 7.21 9.91
CA GLU A 35 6.57 7.32 8.49
C GLU A 35 7.97 6.81 8.18
N ASN A 36 8.91 6.98 9.11
CA ASN A 36 10.29 6.55 8.91
C ASN A 36 10.47 5.02 8.92
N ARG A 37 9.40 4.27 9.16
CA ARG A 37 9.41 2.80 9.08
C ARG A 37 8.67 2.27 7.85
N MET A 38 8.09 3.15 7.06
CA MET A 38 7.34 2.77 5.88
C MET A 38 8.27 2.51 4.70
N ASN A 39 7.94 1.49 3.91
CA ASN A 39 8.63 1.16 2.67
C ASN A 39 7.59 1.18 1.56
N LEU A 40 7.75 2.07 0.60
CA LEU A 40 6.77 2.33 -0.43
C LEU A 40 7.38 2.16 -1.82
N VAL A 41 6.63 1.49 -2.70
CA VAL A 41 6.95 1.44 -4.13
C VAL A 41 5.69 1.82 -4.90
N VAL A 42 5.82 2.66 -5.91
CA VAL A 42 4.75 3.00 -6.83
C VAL A 42 5.20 2.67 -8.25
N SER A 43 4.43 1.84 -8.94
CA SER A 43 4.72 1.40 -10.31
C SER A 43 3.57 1.86 -11.23
N PRO A 44 3.70 3.02 -11.87
CA PRO A 44 2.66 3.55 -12.76
C PRO A 44 2.82 3.05 -14.20
N GLY A 45 1.83 3.31 -15.04
CA GLY A 45 1.89 3.03 -16.47
C GLY A 45 1.89 1.55 -16.83
N LEU A 46 1.38 0.70 -15.95
CA LEU A 46 1.36 -0.75 -16.17
C LEU A 46 0.14 -1.16 -17.01
N ARG A 47 0.23 -2.32 -17.61
CA ARG A 47 -0.92 -2.96 -18.26
C ARG A 47 -1.65 -3.77 -17.19
N MET A 48 -2.92 -3.43 -16.94
CA MET A 48 -3.67 -4.02 -15.84
C MET A 48 -5.12 -4.26 -16.21
N LEU A 49 -5.68 -5.31 -15.63
CA LEU A 49 -7.12 -5.58 -15.63
C LEU A 49 -7.58 -5.75 -14.20
N ILE A 50 -8.65 -5.07 -13.83
CA ILE A 50 -9.40 -5.36 -12.61
C ILE A 50 -10.84 -5.63 -13.01
N ALA A 51 -11.37 -6.74 -12.54
CA ALA A 51 -12.71 -7.20 -12.91
C ALA A 51 -12.88 -7.28 -14.44
N GLY A 52 -11.83 -7.66 -15.15
CA GLY A 52 -11.85 -7.83 -16.61
C GLY A 52 -11.81 -6.53 -17.40
N SER A 53 -11.62 -5.36 -16.76
CA SER A 53 -11.60 -4.06 -17.41
C SER A 53 -10.25 -3.39 -17.29
N SER A 54 -9.79 -2.77 -18.39
CA SER A 54 -8.56 -1.97 -18.42
C SER A 54 -8.80 -0.49 -18.08
N SER A 55 -9.98 -0.11 -17.67
CA SER A 55 -10.25 1.25 -17.16
C SER A 55 -9.28 1.59 -16.02
N PRO A 56 -9.03 2.88 -15.74
CA PRO A 56 -8.08 3.27 -14.69
C PRO A 56 -8.31 2.51 -13.39
N CYS A 57 -7.24 1.95 -12.84
CA CYS A 57 -7.33 1.07 -11.68
C CYS A 57 -6.02 1.04 -10.88
N VAL A 58 -6.12 0.55 -9.65
CA VAL A 58 -5.00 0.45 -8.71
C VAL A 58 -5.07 -0.87 -7.96
N MET A 59 -3.92 -1.55 -7.84
CA MET A 59 -3.75 -2.68 -6.95
C MET A 59 -2.72 -2.31 -5.90
N VAL A 60 -3.04 -2.55 -4.63
CA VAL A 60 -2.12 -2.28 -3.52
C VAL A 60 -1.88 -3.57 -2.75
N ALA A 61 -0.61 -3.87 -2.50
CA ALA A 61 -0.22 -4.94 -1.59
C ALA A 61 0.37 -4.33 -0.33
N VAL A 62 -0.18 -4.69 0.82
CA VAL A 62 0.26 -4.22 2.13
C VAL A 62 0.77 -5.43 2.90
N SER A 63 2.06 -5.42 3.25
CA SER A 63 2.69 -6.50 4.00
C SER A 63 3.33 -5.92 5.26
N ALA A 64 3.05 -6.53 6.41
CA ALA A 64 3.57 -6.01 7.66
C ALA A 64 3.65 -7.10 8.73
N ILE A 65 4.38 -6.80 9.80
CA ILE A 65 4.53 -7.69 10.95
C ILE A 65 3.54 -7.25 12.03
N SER A 66 2.61 -8.13 12.41
CA SER A 66 1.63 -7.93 13.49
C SER A 66 0.69 -6.73 13.28
N VAL A 67 0.53 -6.30 12.04
CA VAL A 67 -0.34 -5.17 11.68
C VAL A 67 -1.49 -5.61 10.80
N THR A 68 -1.28 -6.66 10.01
CA THR A 68 -2.21 -7.16 9.00
C THR A 68 -2.77 -8.54 9.35
N ASP A 69 -2.76 -8.90 10.63
CA ASP A 69 -2.99 -10.27 11.10
C ASP A 69 -4.46 -10.58 11.42
N THR A 70 -5.35 -9.60 11.42
CA THR A 70 -6.77 -9.86 11.70
C THR A 70 -7.67 -9.18 10.66
N ALA A 71 -8.86 -9.76 10.46
CA ALA A 71 -9.87 -9.20 9.57
C ALA A 71 -10.31 -7.81 10.02
N GLU A 72 -10.46 -7.62 11.32
CA GLU A 72 -10.90 -6.34 11.91
C GLU A 72 -9.87 -5.23 11.64
N LYS A 73 -8.59 -5.51 11.85
CA LYS A 73 -7.52 -4.55 11.54
C LYS A 73 -7.50 -4.19 10.06
N ASN A 74 -7.56 -5.21 9.19
CA ASN A 74 -7.48 -5.02 7.75
C ASN A 74 -8.69 -4.27 7.20
N LYS A 75 -9.86 -4.46 7.79
CA LYS A 75 -11.05 -3.70 7.45
C LYS A 75 -10.83 -2.21 7.69
N GLU A 76 -10.26 -1.85 8.83
CA GLU A 76 -9.97 -0.45 9.16
C GLU A 76 -8.86 0.12 8.27
N HIS A 77 -7.79 -0.64 8.04
CA HIS A 77 -6.71 -0.23 7.14
C HIS A 77 -7.24 0.03 5.74
N SER A 78 -8.07 -0.89 5.25
CA SER A 78 -8.68 -0.79 3.93
C SER A 78 -9.51 0.48 3.80
N ALA A 79 -10.38 0.76 4.76
CA ALA A 79 -11.25 1.94 4.72
C ALA A 79 -10.44 3.24 4.60
N LYS A 80 -9.36 3.35 5.37
CA LYS A 80 -8.53 4.56 5.39
C LYS A 80 -7.70 4.72 4.12
N ILE A 81 -7.15 3.63 3.60
CA ILE A 81 -6.38 3.66 2.36
C ILE A 81 -7.29 3.97 1.18
N PHE A 82 -8.48 3.37 1.12
CA PHE A 82 -9.47 3.67 0.09
C PHE A 82 -9.88 5.15 0.14
N GLU A 83 -10.09 5.70 1.32
CA GLU A 83 -10.44 7.11 1.45
C GLU A 83 -9.39 8.02 0.81
N PHE A 84 -8.12 7.76 1.07
CA PHE A 84 -7.03 8.53 0.46
C PHE A 84 -6.98 8.35 -1.06
N LEU A 85 -6.98 7.11 -1.53
CA LEU A 85 -6.76 6.81 -2.95
C LEU A 85 -7.93 7.23 -3.83
N THR A 86 -9.17 7.06 -3.37
CA THR A 86 -10.34 7.46 -4.15
C THR A 86 -10.38 8.96 -4.38
N LYS A 87 -10.03 9.74 -3.35
CA LYS A 87 -9.97 11.19 -3.45
C LYS A 87 -8.78 11.66 -4.29
N GLU A 88 -7.61 11.12 -4.00
CA GLU A 88 -6.36 11.56 -4.60
C GLU A 88 -6.31 11.26 -6.10
N LEU A 89 -6.81 10.10 -6.50
CA LEU A 89 -6.75 9.63 -7.88
C LEU A 89 -8.08 9.76 -8.63
N ASN A 90 -9.11 10.24 -7.95
CA ASN A 90 -10.46 10.39 -8.53
C ASN A 90 -10.97 9.08 -9.13
N LEU A 91 -10.81 7.99 -8.39
CA LEU A 91 -11.28 6.66 -8.78
C LEU A 91 -12.47 6.26 -7.93
N SER A 92 -13.39 5.50 -8.54
CA SER A 92 -14.44 4.85 -7.75
C SER A 92 -13.84 3.67 -6.98
N ASP A 93 -14.49 3.26 -5.90
CA ASP A 93 -13.96 2.24 -5.01
C ASP A 93 -13.91 0.84 -5.65
N ASP A 94 -14.67 0.59 -6.72
CA ASP A 94 -14.61 -0.67 -7.45
C ASP A 94 -13.40 -0.76 -8.41
N ARG A 95 -12.60 0.31 -8.51
CA ARG A 95 -11.38 0.32 -9.33
C ARG A 95 -10.11 0.18 -8.50
N ILE A 96 -10.23 -0.13 -7.21
CA ILE A 96 -9.10 -0.30 -6.30
C ILE A 96 -9.26 -1.63 -5.58
N VAL A 97 -8.19 -2.43 -5.55
CA VAL A 97 -8.15 -3.68 -4.80
C VAL A 97 -6.90 -3.69 -3.93
N ILE A 98 -7.06 -4.06 -2.66
CA ILE A 98 -5.95 -4.14 -1.71
C ILE A 98 -5.81 -5.58 -1.23
N GLN A 99 -4.56 -6.07 -1.19
CA GLN A 99 -4.22 -7.35 -0.56
C GLN A 99 -3.41 -7.07 0.71
N PHE A 100 -3.69 -7.82 1.76
CA PHE A 100 -2.96 -7.73 3.02
C PHE A 100 -2.20 -9.04 3.25
N HIS A 101 -0.93 -8.93 3.59
CA HIS A 101 -0.04 -10.07 3.82
C HIS A 101 0.63 -9.92 5.17
N GLU A 102 0.39 -10.86 6.07
CA GLU A 102 1.06 -10.87 7.37
C GLU A 102 2.45 -11.48 7.22
N LEU A 103 3.47 -10.77 7.73
CA LEU A 103 4.85 -11.22 7.72
C LEU A 103 5.31 -11.60 9.12
N GLN A 104 6.17 -12.61 9.18
CA GLN A 104 6.87 -12.97 10.41
C GLN A 104 8.20 -12.23 10.48
N PRO A 105 8.69 -11.91 11.70
CA PRO A 105 9.96 -11.18 11.82
C PRO A 105 11.15 -11.83 11.12
N HIS A 106 11.18 -13.17 11.08
CA HIS A 106 12.27 -13.90 10.41
C HIS A 106 12.23 -13.79 8.88
N GLN A 107 11.14 -13.23 8.32
CA GLN A 107 10.99 -13.09 6.87
C GLN A 107 11.44 -11.72 6.36
N VAL A 108 11.84 -10.81 7.25
CA VAL A 108 12.24 -9.44 6.89
C VAL A 108 13.71 -9.24 7.21
N GLY A 109 14.52 -9.08 6.15
CA GLY A 109 15.96 -8.81 6.28
C GLY A 109 16.23 -7.31 6.43
N LYS A 110 17.06 -6.94 7.39
CA LYS A 110 17.47 -5.56 7.63
C LYS A 110 18.82 -5.56 8.34
N LYS A 111 19.68 -4.62 7.95
CA LYS A 111 21.01 -4.46 8.56
C LYS A 111 21.85 -5.74 8.55
N GLY A 112 21.68 -6.55 7.52
CA GLY A 112 22.47 -7.78 7.37
C GLY A 112 22.01 -8.96 8.21
N THR A 113 20.86 -8.85 8.87
CA THR A 113 20.23 -9.92 9.63
C THR A 113 18.74 -9.97 9.32
N VAL A 114 17.93 -10.58 10.17
CA VAL A 114 16.47 -10.54 10.07
C VAL A 114 15.88 -9.92 11.32
N MET A 115 14.64 -9.44 11.21
CA MET A 115 14.00 -8.67 12.28
C MET A 115 13.89 -9.41 13.61
N SER A 116 13.90 -10.76 13.58
CA SER A 116 13.88 -11.58 14.81
C SER A 116 15.06 -11.28 15.73
N PHE A 117 16.17 -10.80 15.18
CA PHE A 117 17.42 -10.55 15.94
C PHE A 117 17.71 -9.07 16.16
N LEU A 118 16.76 -8.20 15.83
CA LEU A 118 16.91 -6.76 16.00
C LEU A 118 16.14 -6.20 17.20
#